data_4a9c0e79ba24ac9babc2d50e5d5c0379
#
_entry.id   4a9c0e79ba24ac9babc2d50e5d5c0379
#
_cell.length_a   1.000
_cell.length_b   1.000
_cell.length_c   1.000
_cell.angle_alpha   90.00
_cell.angle_beta   90.00
_cell.angle_gamma   90.00
#
_symmetry.space_group_name_H-M   'P 1'
#
loop_
_entity.id
_entity.type
_entity.pdbx_description
1 polymer ?
#
loop_
_entity_poly.entity_id
_entity_poly.type
_entity_poly.pdbx_seq_one_letter_code
_entity_poly.pdbx_strand_id
1 'polypeptide(L)'
;EDSAWVFPNDVEEKDGKFFQISSGLEVTMGAIESMSKSKKNVIDPESIMDNYGADAVRLFILSDSPPEKDVQWSDTGVFSANKFLQKIWNLNQEILKRDKKMKSDNKKKMFEEKINLFIYKIDNAIKNFQFNVAIANFYEAYRYFNDSINLEISTKSLSDNMVKLMKLMIPFTPHLAHECLTNLSCEDLNKWPKIDEKILERSTINMVVQINGRTRDVLNIKQNLNETDINELILKSSKANKYLENAKIMKTIFIKNKIINYIIKN
;
A
#
# COMPACT_ATOMS: atom_id res chain seq x y z
N GLU A 1 -29.79 -18.60 -33.06
CA GLU A 1 -28.66 -19.39 -32.54
C GLU A 1 -28.66 -19.22 -31.04
N ASP A 2 -28.91 -20.30 -30.29
CA ASP A 2 -28.88 -20.25 -28.82
C ASP A 2 -27.42 -20.13 -28.36
N SER A 3 -27.02 -18.93 -27.98
CA SER A 3 -25.69 -18.67 -27.44
C SER A 3 -25.60 -19.23 -26.00
N ALA A 4 -24.79 -20.26 -25.80
CA ALA A 4 -24.54 -20.85 -24.48
C ALA A 4 -23.26 -20.33 -23.86
N TRP A 5 -23.28 -19.99 -22.56
CA TRP A 5 -22.10 -19.64 -21.80
C TRP A 5 -21.16 -20.84 -21.60
N VAL A 6 -19.87 -20.63 -21.77
CA VAL A 6 -18.79 -21.63 -21.60
C VAL A 6 -17.92 -21.22 -20.42
N PHE A 7 -17.45 -22.19 -19.63
CA PHE A 7 -16.50 -21.89 -18.55
C PHE A 7 -15.15 -21.44 -19.12
N PRO A 8 -14.48 -20.47 -18.51
CA PRO A 8 -13.14 -20.05 -18.94
C PRO A 8 -12.13 -21.21 -19.05
N ASN A 9 -12.19 -22.18 -18.14
CA ASN A 9 -11.31 -23.35 -18.13
C ASN A 9 -11.57 -24.34 -19.29
N ASP A 10 -12.72 -24.22 -19.97
CA ASP A 10 -13.07 -25.04 -21.14
C ASP A 10 -12.71 -24.34 -22.46
N VAL A 11 -11.97 -23.21 -22.40
CA VAL A 11 -11.60 -22.40 -23.55
C VAL A 11 -10.08 -22.35 -23.70
N GLU A 12 -9.59 -22.53 -24.93
CA GLU A 12 -8.19 -22.32 -25.29
C GLU A 12 -8.03 -21.14 -26.27
N GLU A 13 -6.90 -20.45 -26.19
CA GLU A 13 -6.55 -19.39 -27.15
C GLU A 13 -5.61 -19.95 -28.23
N LYS A 14 -5.96 -19.73 -29.51
CA LYS A 14 -5.15 -20.06 -30.67
C LYS A 14 -5.17 -18.89 -31.66
N ASP A 15 -4.02 -18.38 -32.01
CA ASP A 15 -3.86 -17.29 -32.98
C ASP A 15 -4.73 -16.03 -32.66
N GLY A 16 -4.88 -15.70 -31.36
CA GLY A 16 -5.68 -14.56 -30.91
C GLY A 16 -7.19 -14.76 -30.96
N LYS A 17 -7.64 -15.98 -31.19
CA LYS A 17 -9.04 -16.39 -31.13
C LYS A 17 -9.25 -17.43 -30.02
N PHE A 18 -10.45 -17.46 -29.47
CA PHE A 18 -10.82 -18.37 -28.40
C PHE A 18 -11.68 -19.51 -28.94
N PHE A 19 -11.39 -20.75 -28.51
CA PHE A 19 -12.10 -21.95 -28.95
C PHE A 19 -12.48 -22.80 -27.75
N GLN A 20 -13.69 -23.35 -27.77
CA GLN A 20 -14.09 -24.34 -26.77
C GLN A 20 -13.33 -25.65 -26.99
N ILE A 21 -12.61 -26.13 -25.97
CA ILE A 21 -11.73 -27.31 -26.05
C ILE A 21 -12.51 -28.58 -26.49
N SER A 22 -13.73 -28.76 -25.98
CA SER A 22 -14.52 -29.98 -26.21
C SER A 22 -15.13 -30.04 -27.62
N SER A 23 -15.46 -28.93 -28.24
CA SER A 23 -16.19 -28.87 -29.53
C SER A 23 -15.40 -28.29 -30.67
N GLY A 24 -14.32 -27.57 -30.37
CA GLY A 24 -13.55 -26.77 -31.36
C GLY A 24 -14.29 -25.55 -31.91
N LEU A 25 -15.45 -25.22 -31.36
CA LEU A 25 -16.23 -24.05 -31.80
C LEU A 25 -15.58 -22.72 -31.30
N GLU A 26 -15.58 -21.71 -32.16
CA GLU A 26 -15.10 -20.37 -31.81
C GLU A 26 -16.00 -19.75 -30.72
N VAL A 27 -15.37 -19.20 -29.67
CA VAL A 27 -16.02 -18.55 -28.53
C VAL A 27 -15.76 -17.05 -28.57
N THR A 28 -16.79 -16.25 -28.44
CA THR A 28 -16.65 -14.80 -28.37
C THR A 28 -16.50 -14.35 -26.92
N MET A 29 -15.44 -13.58 -26.63
CA MET A 29 -15.27 -12.97 -25.31
C MET A 29 -16.28 -11.85 -25.12
N GLY A 30 -17.11 -11.94 -24.08
CA GLY A 30 -18.07 -10.92 -23.70
C GLY A 30 -17.43 -9.73 -22.98
N ALA A 31 -18.27 -8.74 -22.63
CA ALA A 31 -17.85 -7.63 -21.78
C ALA A 31 -17.56 -8.12 -20.35
N ILE A 32 -16.82 -7.28 -19.58
CA ILE A 32 -16.61 -7.53 -18.15
C ILE A 32 -17.94 -7.38 -17.43
N GLU A 33 -18.34 -8.42 -16.71
CA GLU A 33 -19.61 -8.49 -16.01
C GLU A 33 -19.45 -9.07 -14.61
N SER A 34 -20.45 -8.83 -13.74
CA SER A 34 -20.49 -9.44 -12.41
C SER A 34 -20.52 -10.96 -12.51
N MET A 35 -19.78 -11.64 -11.62
CA MET A 35 -19.74 -13.09 -11.54
C MET A 35 -21.11 -13.68 -11.28
N SER A 36 -21.50 -14.69 -12.05
CA SER A 36 -22.76 -15.42 -11.91
C SER A 36 -22.60 -16.87 -12.34
N LYS A 37 -23.18 -17.80 -11.58
CA LYS A 37 -23.20 -19.23 -11.92
C LYS A 37 -23.89 -19.48 -13.26
N SER A 38 -24.94 -18.73 -13.58
CA SER A 38 -25.66 -18.85 -14.86
C SER A 38 -24.83 -18.43 -16.07
N LYS A 39 -23.90 -17.50 -15.88
CA LYS A 39 -22.95 -17.04 -16.91
C LYS A 39 -21.65 -17.83 -16.94
N LYS A 40 -21.49 -18.79 -16.06
CA LYS A 40 -20.29 -19.64 -15.94
C LYS A 40 -18.96 -18.86 -15.80
N ASN A 41 -19.01 -17.62 -15.31
CA ASN A 41 -17.86 -16.74 -15.12
C ASN A 41 -17.41 -16.63 -13.66
N VAL A 42 -17.78 -17.59 -12.81
CA VAL A 42 -17.41 -17.66 -11.40
C VAL A 42 -16.03 -18.29 -11.26
N ILE A 43 -15.22 -17.71 -10.42
CA ILE A 43 -13.95 -18.30 -9.98
C ILE A 43 -14.22 -19.22 -8.77
N ASP A 44 -13.67 -20.41 -8.80
CA ASP A 44 -13.77 -21.35 -7.69
C ASP A 44 -12.80 -20.94 -6.56
N PRO A 45 -13.31 -20.53 -5.37
CA PRO A 45 -12.46 -20.11 -4.26
C PRO A 45 -11.56 -21.23 -3.73
N GLU A 46 -12.01 -22.50 -3.74
CA GLU A 46 -11.22 -23.62 -3.22
C GLU A 46 -9.95 -23.80 -4.05
N SER A 47 -10.11 -23.88 -5.37
CA SER A 47 -8.97 -24.00 -6.28
C SER A 47 -7.95 -22.87 -6.14
N ILE A 48 -8.40 -21.63 -5.97
CA ILE A 48 -7.51 -20.49 -5.80
C ILE A 48 -6.82 -20.51 -4.43
N MET A 49 -7.54 -20.87 -3.37
CA MET A 49 -6.96 -20.99 -2.03
C MET A 49 -5.95 -22.13 -1.94
N ASP A 50 -6.19 -23.26 -2.62
CA ASP A 50 -5.24 -24.39 -2.68
C ASP A 50 -3.94 -24.00 -3.38
N ASN A 51 -4.01 -23.18 -4.44
CA ASN A 51 -2.86 -22.77 -5.23
C ASN A 51 -2.06 -21.62 -4.58
N TYR A 52 -2.72 -20.64 -3.95
CA TYR A 52 -2.10 -19.41 -3.49
C TYR A 52 -2.27 -19.11 -2.00
N GLY A 53 -3.16 -19.82 -1.33
CA GLY A 53 -3.53 -19.56 0.07
C GLY A 53 -4.55 -18.42 0.23
N ALA A 54 -5.32 -18.49 1.31
CA ALA A 54 -6.36 -17.50 1.60
C ALA A 54 -5.81 -16.06 1.77
N ASP A 55 -4.62 -15.91 2.34
CA ASP A 55 -3.99 -14.60 2.54
C ASP A 55 -3.69 -13.88 1.22
N ALA A 56 -3.30 -14.61 0.17
CA ALA A 56 -3.03 -14.03 -1.15
C ALA A 56 -4.32 -13.49 -1.79
N VAL A 57 -5.41 -14.25 -1.69
CA VAL A 57 -6.73 -13.82 -2.18
C VAL A 57 -7.22 -12.59 -1.44
N ARG A 58 -7.12 -12.59 -0.10
CA ARG A 58 -7.49 -11.44 0.74
C ARG A 58 -6.69 -10.19 0.37
N LEU A 59 -5.37 -10.35 0.25
CA LEU A 59 -4.48 -9.25 -0.09
C LEU A 59 -4.81 -8.66 -1.48
N PHE A 60 -5.05 -9.53 -2.47
CA PHE A 60 -5.43 -9.11 -3.82
C PHE A 60 -6.72 -8.29 -3.80
N ILE A 61 -7.81 -8.83 -3.23
CA ILE A 61 -9.12 -8.15 -3.18
C ILE A 61 -9.01 -6.79 -2.49
N LEU A 62 -8.28 -6.70 -1.37
CA LEU A 62 -8.14 -5.46 -0.61
C LEU A 62 -7.16 -4.45 -1.25
N SER A 63 -6.30 -4.89 -2.19
CA SER A 63 -5.29 -4.04 -2.81
C SER A 63 -5.77 -3.34 -4.09
N ASP A 64 -6.72 -3.93 -4.81
CA ASP A 64 -7.08 -3.50 -6.15
C ASP A 64 -7.83 -2.15 -6.14
N SER A 65 -8.87 -2.07 -5.34
CA SER A 65 -9.79 -0.93 -5.36
C SER A 65 -10.21 -0.50 -3.95
N PRO A 66 -10.65 0.76 -3.78
CA PRO A 66 -11.37 1.14 -2.56
C PRO A 66 -12.62 0.28 -2.36
N PRO A 67 -13.08 0.07 -1.10
CA PRO A 67 -14.21 -0.82 -0.80
C PRO A 67 -15.54 -0.50 -1.51
N GLU A 68 -15.69 0.74 -1.99
CA GLU A 68 -16.89 1.20 -2.70
C GLU A 68 -16.89 0.84 -4.18
N LYS A 69 -15.81 0.25 -4.69
CA LYS A 69 -15.67 -0.10 -6.10
C LYS A 69 -15.62 -1.61 -6.30
N ASP A 70 -16.13 -2.04 -7.43
CA ASP A 70 -16.00 -3.42 -7.87
C ASP A 70 -14.52 -3.77 -8.12
N VAL A 71 -14.17 -5.03 -7.85
CA VAL A 71 -12.85 -5.61 -8.10
C VAL A 71 -12.95 -6.52 -9.31
N GLN A 72 -12.14 -6.26 -10.31
CA GLN A 72 -12.00 -7.17 -11.44
C GLN A 72 -11.05 -8.31 -11.06
N TRP A 73 -11.50 -9.56 -11.24
CA TRP A 73 -10.64 -10.73 -11.00
C TRP A 73 -9.43 -10.71 -11.94
N SER A 74 -8.26 -11.04 -11.38
CA SER A 74 -7.00 -11.13 -12.12
C SER A 74 -6.10 -12.22 -11.51
N ASP A 75 -5.85 -13.28 -12.25
CA ASP A 75 -4.94 -14.37 -11.82
C ASP A 75 -3.52 -13.84 -11.61
N THR A 76 -3.07 -12.92 -12.47
CA THR A 76 -1.77 -12.25 -12.31
C THR A 76 -1.73 -11.37 -11.08
N GLY A 77 -2.85 -10.79 -10.68
CA GLY A 77 -3.01 -10.01 -9.45
C GLY A 77 -2.86 -10.89 -8.21
N VAL A 78 -3.55 -12.02 -8.15
CA VAL A 78 -3.43 -12.99 -7.03
C VAL A 78 -2.00 -13.56 -6.95
N PHE A 79 -1.41 -13.94 -8.10
CA PHE A 79 -0.03 -14.40 -8.17
C PHE A 79 0.96 -13.35 -7.64
N SER A 80 0.77 -12.08 -7.99
CA SER A 80 1.60 -10.97 -7.51
C SER A 80 1.45 -10.76 -6.00
N ALA A 81 0.23 -10.88 -5.49
CA ALA A 81 -0.04 -10.84 -4.05
C ALA A 81 0.68 -11.99 -3.32
N ASN A 82 0.58 -13.22 -3.81
CA ASN A 82 1.31 -14.37 -3.24
C ASN A 82 2.83 -14.14 -3.24
N LYS A 83 3.40 -13.65 -4.36
CA LYS A 83 4.83 -13.29 -4.40
C LYS A 83 5.22 -12.25 -3.35
N PHE A 84 4.36 -11.29 -3.07
CA PHE A 84 4.63 -10.31 -2.02
C PHE A 84 4.65 -10.96 -0.64
N LEU A 85 3.70 -11.85 -0.35
CA LEU A 85 3.68 -12.59 0.92
C LEU A 85 4.95 -13.42 1.11
N GLN A 86 5.41 -14.09 0.06
CA GLN A 86 6.69 -14.82 0.09
C GLN A 86 7.89 -13.91 0.38
N LYS A 87 7.90 -12.69 -0.17
CA LYS A 87 8.95 -11.70 0.12
C LYS A 87 8.93 -11.26 1.60
N ILE A 88 7.76 -11.03 2.17
CA ILE A 88 7.60 -10.71 3.60
C ILE A 88 8.11 -11.87 4.46
N TRP A 89 7.72 -13.10 4.12
CA TRP A 89 8.21 -14.30 4.81
C TRP A 89 9.74 -14.39 4.78
N ASN A 90 10.34 -14.26 3.60
CA ASN A 90 11.79 -14.32 3.44
C ASN A 90 12.50 -13.24 4.26
N LEU A 91 12.00 -12.00 4.23
CA LEU A 91 12.53 -10.91 5.05
C LEU A 91 12.48 -11.25 6.55
N ASN A 92 11.36 -11.83 7.01
CA ASN A 92 11.24 -12.29 8.40
C ASN A 92 12.29 -13.35 8.74
N GLN A 93 12.52 -14.32 7.86
CA GLN A 93 13.54 -15.36 8.04
C GLN A 93 14.96 -14.77 8.02
N GLU A 94 15.23 -13.78 7.19
CA GLU A 94 16.52 -13.09 7.18
C GLU A 94 16.80 -12.36 8.48
N ILE A 95 15.79 -11.65 9.03
CA ILE A 95 15.91 -10.98 10.33
C ILE A 95 16.23 -12.00 11.45
N LEU A 96 15.58 -13.17 11.44
CA LEU A 96 15.79 -14.21 12.44
C LEU A 96 17.19 -14.85 12.38
N LYS A 97 17.73 -15.01 11.17
CA LYS A 97 19.06 -15.59 10.94
C LYS A 97 20.21 -14.62 11.23
N ARG A 98 19.90 -13.33 11.35
CA ARG A 98 20.93 -12.30 11.55
C ARG A 98 21.62 -12.47 12.90
N ASP A 99 22.94 -12.22 12.94
CA ASP A 99 23.71 -12.31 14.18
C ASP A 99 23.17 -11.33 15.24
N LYS A 100 22.75 -11.89 16.38
CA LYS A 100 22.23 -11.12 17.52
C LYS A 100 23.32 -10.29 18.23
N LYS A 101 24.62 -10.58 17.96
CA LYS A 101 25.76 -9.84 18.54
C LYS A 101 26.05 -8.52 17.82
N MET A 102 25.39 -8.24 16.69
CA MET A 102 25.53 -6.96 16.01
C MET A 102 25.00 -5.83 16.89
N LYS A 103 25.90 -5.12 17.55
CA LYS A 103 25.58 -4.06 18.52
C LYS A 103 25.59 -2.65 17.90
N SER A 104 26.03 -2.50 16.65
CA SER A 104 26.04 -1.19 16.00
C SER A 104 24.61 -0.76 15.67
N ASP A 105 24.26 0.42 16.13
CA ASP A 105 22.93 1.02 15.96
C ASP A 105 23.02 2.45 15.36
N ASN A 106 24.08 2.72 14.60
CA ASN A 106 24.34 4.04 14.03
C ASN A 106 23.19 4.55 13.13
N LYS A 107 22.46 3.63 12.49
CA LYS A 107 21.31 3.95 11.63
C LYS A 107 19.95 3.71 12.30
N LYS A 108 19.92 3.23 13.54
CA LYS A 108 18.69 2.88 14.27
C LYS A 108 17.67 3.99 14.28
N LYS A 109 18.07 5.19 14.73
CA LYS A 109 17.15 6.31 14.88
C LYS A 109 16.45 6.64 13.56
N MET A 110 17.20 6.76 12.47
CA MET A 110 16.65 7.05 11.14
C MET A 110 15.70 5.93 10.68
N PHE A 111 16.07 4.68 10.93
CA PHE A 111 15.25 3.52 10.59
C PHE A 111 13.93 3.52 11.36
N GLU A 112 13.97 3.67 12.69
CA GLU A 112 12.79 3.66 13.54
C GLU A 112 11.84 4.84 13.25
N GLU A 113 12.38 6.03 12.99
CA GLU A 113 11.60 7.19 12.57
C GLU A 113 10.83 6.93 11.27
N LYS A 114 11.50 6.32 10.28
CA LYS A 114 10.87 6.00 8.99
C LYS A 114 9.83 4.90 9.12
N ILE A 115 10.09 3.86 9.91
CA ILE A 115 9.12 2.78 10.17
C ILE A 115 7.90 3.32 10.93
N ASN A 116 8.11 4.16 11.93
CA ASN A 116 7.01 4.80 12.67
C ASN A 116 6.10 5.62 11.73
N LEU A 117 6.66 6.27 10.73
CA LEU A 117 5.89 6.99 9.71
C LEU A 117 5.04 6.02 8.85
N PHE A 118 5.58 4.85 8.47
CA PHE A 118 4.79 3.84 7.77
C PHE A 118 3.67 3.29 8.64
N ILE A 119 3.95 2.98 9.92
CA ILE A 119 2.95 2.52 10.89
C ILE A 119 1.80 3.53 10.97
N TYR A 120 2.11 4.82 11.10
CA TYR A 120 1.11 5.90 11.13
C TYR A 120 0.26 5.93 9.84
N LYS A 121 0.90 5.88 8.68
CA LYS A 121 0.19 5.91 7.39
C LYS A 121 -0.74 4.72 7.21
N ILE A 122 -0.28 3.52 7.58
CA ILE A 122 -1.05 2.28 7.49
C ILE A 122 -2.23 2.32 8.47
N ASP A 123 -1.98 2.67 9.73
CA ASP A 123 -3.02 2.77 10.77
C ASP A 123 -4.11 3.78 10.36
N ASN A 124 -3.70 4.95 9.87
CA ASN A 124 -4.64 5.96 9.40
C ASN A 124 -5.44 5.48 8.17
N ALA A 125 -4.80 4.78 7.24
CA ALA A 125 -5.49 4.22 6.07
C ALA A 125 -6.51 3.14 6.49
N ILE A 126 -6.17 2.27 7.46
CA ILE A 126 -7.09 1.27 8.00
C ILE A 126 -8.30 1.95 8.66
N LYS A 127 -8.08 2.95 9.52
CA LYS A 127 -9.16 3.71 10.19
C LYS A 127 -10.12 4.40 9.23
N ASN A 128 -9.65 4.76 8.04
CA ASN A 128 -10.45 5.40 7.00
C ASN A 128 -10.94 4.42 5.92
N PHE A 129 -10.85 3.11 6.14
CA PHE A 129 -11.24 2.07 5.17
C PHE A 129 -10.52 2.17 3.82
N GLN A 130 -9.35 2.80 3.77
CA GLN A 130 -8.51 2.92 2.58
C GLN A 130 -7.53 1.74 2.49
N PHE A 131 -8.05 0.52 2.35
CA PHE A 131 -7.25 -0.70 2.43
C PHE A 131 -6.20 -0.81 1.33
N ASN A 132 -6.51 -0.38 0.12
CA ASN A 132 -5.55 -0.31 -0.99
C ASN A 132 -4.38 0.65 -0.68
N VAL A 133 -4.65 1.78 -0.01
CA VAL A 133 -3.60 2.71 0.44
C VAL A 133 -2.77 2.09 1.56
N ALA A 134 -3.38 1.35 2.49
CA ALA A 134 -2.66 0.62 3.53
C ALA A 134 -1.70 -0.40 2.90
N ILE A 135 -2.17 -1.18 1.91
CA ILE A 135 -1.37 -2.20 1.22
C ILE A 135 -0.22 -1.55 0.43
N ALA A 136 -0.45 -0.44 -0.26
CA ALA A 136 0.63 0.30 -0.92
C ALA A 136 1.73 0.73 0.08
N ASN A 137 1.35 1.16 1.29
CA ASN A 137 2.31 1.48 2.34
C ASN A 137 3.01 0.23 2.92
N PHE A 138 2.40 -0.96 2.91
CA PHE A 138 3.09 -2.20 3.24
C PHE A 138 4.19 -2.54 2.22
N TYR A 139 3.94 -2.34 0.92
CA TYR A 139 4.97 -2.51 -0.11
C TYR A 139 6.14 -1.55 0.09
N GLU A 140 5.87 -0.28 0.40
CA GLU A 140 6.91 0.73 0.70
C GLU A 140 7.70 0.39 1.98
N ALA A 141 7.00 -0.03 3.04
CA ALA A 141 7.63 -0.46 4.27
C ALA A 141 8.53 -1.69 4.06
N TYR A 142 8.04 -2.69 3.32
CA TYR A 142 8.85 -3.86 2.94
C TYR A 142 10.13 -3.45 2.21
N ARG A 143 10.01 -2.60 1.17
CA ARG A 143 11.17 -2.12 0.42
C ARG A 143 12.19 -1.47 1.34
N TYR A 144 11.73 -0.58 2.22
CA TYR A 144 12.60 0.10 3.16
C TYR A 144 13.27 -0.84 4.16
N PHE A 145 12.56 -1.86 4.67
CA PHE A 145 13.14 -2.92 5.50
C PHE A 145 14.22 -3.70 4.75
N ASN A 146 13.90 -4.14 3.54
CA ASN A 146 14.82 -4.91 2.71
C ASN A 146 16.10 -4.14 2.39
N ASP A 147 16.00 -2.85 2.08
CA ASP A 147 17.16 -1.98 1.84
C ASP A 147 17.96 -1.72 3.13
N SER A 148 17.29 -1.80 4.29
CA SER A 148 17.88 -1.51 5.60
C SER A 148 18.51 -2.73 6.28
N ILE A 149 18.21 -3.95 5.84
CA ILE A 149 18.63 -5.18 6.53
C ILE A 149 20.16 -5.33 6.64
N ASN A 150 20.89 -4.78 5.68
CA ASN A 150 22.36 -4.83 5.65
C ASN A 150 23.03 -3.59 6.27
N LEU A 151 22.24 -2.65 6.78
CA LEU A 151 22.76 -1.45 7.44
C LEU A 151 23.16 -1.75 8.90
N GLU A 152 23.89 -0.81 9.52
CA GLU A 152 24.25 -0.84 10.93
C GLU A 152 23.02 -0.57 11.84
N ILE A 153 22.14 -1.56 11.89
CA ILE A 153 20.93 -1.61 12.72
C ILE A 153 20.95 -2.94 13.48
N SER A 154 20.72 -2.89 14.78
CA SER A 154 20.71 -4.12 15.60
C SER A 154 19.56 -5.04 15.18
N THR A 155 19.81 -6.36 15.28
CA THR A 155 18.76 -7.38 15.03
C THR A 155 17.53 -7.14 15.90
N LYS A 156 17.73 -6.68 17.15
CA LYS A 156 16.62 -6.33 18.04
C LYS A 156 15.74 -5.21 17.46
N SER A 157 16.35 -4.11 16.97
CA SER A 157 15.57 -3.01 16.38
C SER A 157 14.81 -3.44 15.13
N LEU A 158 15.41 -4.27 14.27
CA LEU A 158 14.74 -4.85 13.12
C LEU A 158 13.55 -5.73 13.55
N SER A 159 13.75 -6.64 14.51
CA SER A 159 12.70 -7.54 15.02
C SER A 159 11.55 -6.77 15.66
N ASP A 160 11.86 -5.83 16.57
CA ASP A 160 10.84 -5.04 17.27
C ASP A 160 9.96 -4.23 16.29
N ASN A 161 10.52 -3.73 15.20
CA ASN A 161 9.79 -2.99 14.20
C ASN A 161 9.06 -3.91 13.20
N MET A 162 9.62 -5.09 12.89
CA MET A 162 8.92 -6.13 12.12
C MET A 162 7.67 -6.61 12.85
N VAL A 163 7.73 -6.81 14.17
CA VAL A 163 6.55 -7.12 15.01
C VAL A 163 5.46 -6.08 14.83
N LYS A 164 5.79 -4.79 14.86
CA LYS A 164 4.79 -3.72 14.67
C LYS A 164 4.14 -3.80 13.29
N LEU A 165 4.93 -4.03 12.24
CA LEU A 165 4.44 -4.15 10.87
C LEU A 165 3.53 -5.38 10.72
N MET A 166 3.93 -6.53 11.25
CA MET A 166 3.13 -7.76 11.19
C MET A 166 1.81 -7.63 11.93
N LYS A 167 1.76 -6.94 13.07
CA LYS A 167 0.50 -6.66 13.77
C LYS A 167 -0.48 -5.85 12.90
N LEU A 168 0.00 -4.87 12.14
CA LEU A 168 -0.82 -4.12 11.20
C LEU A 168 -1.27 -4.97 10.00
N MET A 169 -0.52 -6.03 9.67
CA MET A 169 -0.88 -6.96 8.58
C MET A 169 -1.96 -7.98 8.99
N ILE A 170 -2.21 -8.22 10.27
CA ILE A 170 -3.21 -9.22 10.73
C ILE A 170 -4.58 -9.07 10.03
N PRO A 171 -5.17 -7.87 9.89
CA PRO A 171 -6.46 -7.73 9.22
C PRO A 171 -6.44 -8.15 7.73
N PHE A 172 -5.29 -8.08 7.09
CA PHE A 172 -5.10 -8.35 5.66
C PHE A 172 -4.68 -9.78 5.39
N THR A 173 -3.67 -10.25 6.10
CA THR A 173 -2.99 -11.55 5.89
C THR A 173 -2.77 -12.25 7.23
N PRO A 174 -3.86 -12.73 7.87
CA PRO A 174 -3.80 -13.25 9.24
C PRO A 174 -2.84 -14.43 9.40
N HIS A 175 -2.82 -15.39 8.47
CA HIS A 175 -1.98 -16.58 8.62
C HIS A 175 -0.49 -16.23 8.57
N LEU A 176 -0.05 -15.49 7.55
CA LEU A 176 1.34 -15.03 7.44
C LEU A 176 1.75 -14.16 8.63
N ALA A 177 0.87 -13.22 9.00
CA ALA A 177 1.18 -12.28 10.08
C ALA A 177 1.37 -13.01 11.42
N HIS A 178 0.47 -13.92 11.77
CA HIS A 178 0.58 -14.71 12.99
C HIS A 178 1.81 -15.61 13.00
N GLU A 179 2.12 -16.28 11.89
CA GLU A 179 3.30 -17.12 11.78
C GLU A 179 4.60 -16.31 11.96
N CYS A 180 4.70 -15.15 11.30
CA CYS A 180 5.83 -14.24 11.49
C CYS A 180 5.95 -13.74 12.93
N LEU A 181 4.83 -13.38 13.57
CA LEU A 181 4.82 -12.94 14.97
C LEU A 181 5.25 -14.03 15.94
N THR A 182 4.82 -15.28 15.71
CA THR A 182 5.26 -16.44 16.48
C THR A 182 6.77 -16.64 16.35
N ASN A 183 7.29 -16.61 15.13
CA ASN A 183 8.73 -16.73 14.86
C ASN A 183 9.55 -15.61 15.52
N LEU A 184 9.00 -14.41 15.63
CA LEU A 184 9.61 -13.27 16.32
C LEU A 184 9.41 -13.29 17.84
N SER A 185 8.82 -14.36 18.41
CA SER A 185 8.53 -14.53 19.83
C SER A 185 7.69 -13.38 20.40
N CYS A 186 6.68 -12.93 19.65
CA CYS A 186 5.75 -11.89 20.11
C CYS A 186 4.71 -12.48 21.07
N GLU A 187 4.78 -12.09 22.32
CA GLU A 187 3.86 -12.59 23.38
C GLU A 187 2.49 -11.91 23.35
N ASP A 188 2.42 -10.66 22.91
CA ASP A 188 1.21 -9.82 22.95
C ASP A 188 0.66 -9.57 21.55
N LEU A 189 -0.02 -10.58 20.98
CA LEU A 189 -0.61 -10.52 19.64
C LEU A 189 -1.76 -9.51 19.53
N ASN A 190 -2.50 -9.28 20.60
CA ASN A 190 -3.74 -8.49 20.59
C ASN A 190 -3.51 -6.99 20.73
N LYS A 191 -2.29 -6.57 21.06
CA LYS A 191 -2.01 -5.15 21.27
C LYS A 191 -1.60 -4.46 19.97
N TRP A 192 -2.46 -3.54 19.54
CA TRP A 192 -2.21 -2.72 18.37
C TRP A 192 -0.94 -1.87 18.52
N PRO A 193 -0.13 -1.69 17.46
CA PRO A 193 1.09 -0.92 17.52
C PRO A 193 0.83 0.53 17.94
N LYS A 194 1.59 1.02 18.90
CA LYS A 194 1.54 2.44 19.28
C LYS A 194 2.36 3.27 18.29
N ILE A 195 1.83 4.42 17.95
CA ILE A 195 2.50 5.43 17.13
C ILE A 195 3.24 6.36 18.07
N ASP A 196 4.51 6.65 17.78
CA ASP A 196 5.26 7.69 18.48
C ASP A 196 4.99 9.06 17.83
N GLU A 197 4.09 9.82 18.45
CA GLU A 197 3.68 11.13 17.96
C GLU A 197 4.84 12.14 17.93
N LYS A 198 5.80 12.03 18.86
CA LYS A 198 6.98 12.90 18.88
C LYS A 198 7.88 12.72 17.66
N ILE A 199 7.90 11.51 17.10
CA ILE A 199 8.61 11.23 15.85
C ILE A 199 7.85 11.86 14.68
N LEU A 200 6.52 11.81 14.69
CA LEU A 200 5.68 12.42 13.64
C LEU A 200 5.83 13.95 13.61
N GLU A 201 5.88 14.59 14.75
CA GLU A 201 6.08 16.04 14.84
C GLU A 201 7.41 16.53 14.21
N ARG A 202 8.41 15.64 14.21
CA ARG A 202 9.73 15.91 13.59
C ARG A 202 9.79 15.48 12.12
N SER A 203 8.84 14.70 11.65
CA SER A 203 8.84 14.23 10.27
C SER A 203 8.49 15.37 9.32
N THR A 204 9.20 15.42 8.21
CA THR A 204 8.90 16.34 7.13
C THR A 204 8.09 15.65 6.05
N ILE A 205 7.31 16.44 5.34
CA ILE A 205 6.51 16.01 4.20
C ILE A 205 6.78 16.91 2.99
N ASN A 206 6.51 16.37 1.81
CA ASN A 206 6.51 17.15 0.59
C ASN A 206 5.10 17.74 0.37
N MET A 207 4.97 19.03 0.68
CA MET A 207 3.77 19.81 0.42
C MET A 207 3.78 20.34 -1.00
N VAL A 208 2.80 19.96 -1.81
CA VAL A 208 2.65 20.46 -3.18
C VAL A 208 2.01 21.84 -3.16
N VAL A 209 2.66 22.82 -3.80
CA VAL A 209 2.13 24.19 -3.94
C VAL A 209 1.64 24.38 -5.38
N GLN A 210 0.34 24.67 -5.51
CA GLN A 210 -0.30 24.90 -6.79
C GLN A 210 -0.83 26.34 -6.92
N ILE A 211 -0.83 26.84 -8.16
CA ILE A 211 -1.49 28.08 -8.55
C ILE A 211 -2.42 27.74 -9.72
N ASN A 212 -3.73 28.02 -9.56
CA ASN A 212 -4.77 27.66 -10.52
C ASN A 212 -4.68 26.20 -10.99
N GLY A 213 -4.47 25.25 -10.04
CA GLY A 213 -4.38 23.81 -10.29
C GLY A 213 -3.05 23.33 -10.90
N ARG A 214 -2.10 24.23 -11.21
CA ARG A 214 -0.79 23.86 -11.75
C ARG A 214 0.26 23.85 -10.64
N THR A 215 1.01 22.78 -10.50
CA THR A 215 2.11 22.68 -9.53
C THR A 215 3.20 23.68 -9.89
N ARG A 216 3.57 24.50 -8.89
CA ARG A 216 4.61 25.55 -9.03
C ARG A 216 5.81 25.28 -8.14
N ASP A 217 5.60 24.56 -7.04
CA ASP A 217 6.66 24.18 -6.12
C ASP A 217 6.29 22.95 -5.30
N VAL A 218 7.30 22.34 -4.67
CA VAL A 218 7.14 21.28 -3.68
C VAL A 218 8.04 21.60 -2.49
N LEU A 219 7.44 21.94 -1.37
CA LEU A 219 8.13 22.31 -0.16
C LEU A 219 8.28 21.15 0.80
N ASN A 220 9.49 20.90 1.27
CA ASN A 220 9.72 19.96 2.35
C ASN A 220 9.50 20.68 3.69
N ILE A 221 8.39 20.41 4.35
CA ILE A 221 7.93 21.10 5.56
C ILE A 221 7.60 20.10 6.68
N LYS A 222 7.54 20.59 7.92
CA LYS A 222 7.07 19.77 9.03
C LYS A 222 5.63 19.33 8.82
N GLN A 223 5.30 18.12 9.30
CA GLN A 223 3.92 17.63 9.30
C GLN A 223 3.03 18.48 10.19
N ASN A 224 1.74 18.43 9.90
CA ASN A 224 0.67 18.99 10.71
C ASN A 224 0.67 20.51 10.86
N LEU A 225 1.45 21.25 10.08
CA LEU A 225 1.33 22.71 10.02
C LEU A 225 -0.09 23.10 9.59
N ASN A 226 -0.57 24.20 10.13
CA ASN A 226 -1.83 24.80 9.72
C ASN A 226 -1.68 25.62 8.43
N GLU A 227 -2.78 26.08 7.86
CA GLU A 227 -2.78 26.84 6.62
C GLU A 227 -1.98 28.16 6.76
N THR A 228 -2.10 28.83 7.91
CA THR A 228 -1.41 30.11 8.18
C THR A 228 0.10 29.95 8.16
N ASP A 229 0.63 28.94 8.89
CA ASP A 229 2.06 28.66 8.94
C ASP A 229 2.63 28.31 7.56
N ILE A 230 1.85 27.55 6.77
CA ILE A 230 2.25 27.17 5.41
C ILE A 230 2.26 28.39 4.48
N ASN A 231 1.27 29.26 4.59
CA ASN A 231 1.24 30.52 3.82
C ASN A 231 2.48 31.36 4.10
N GLU A 232 2.87 31.51 5.37
CA GLU A 232 4.09 32.23 5.72
C GLU A 232 5.36 31.60 5.12
N LEU A 233 5.46 30.27 5.16
CA LEU A 233 6.59 29.55 4.57
C LEU A 233 6.65 29.74 3.05
N ILE A 234 5.51 29.72 2.38
CA ILE A 234 5.43 29.94 0.92
C ILE A 234 5.88 31.33 0.55
N LEU A 235 5.42 32.35 1.26
CA LEU A 235 5.81 33.74 1.02
C LEU A 235 7.31 33.97 1.27
N LYS A 236 7.91 33.25 2.22
CA LYS A 236 9.32 33.39 2.57
C LYS A 236 10.30 32.63 1.68
N SER A 237 9.90 31.42 1.22
CA SER A 237 10.88 30.48 0.65
C SER A 237 10.44 29.73 -0.60
N SER A 238 9.19 29.86 -1.04
CA SER A 238 8.70 29.11 -2.19
C SER A 238 8.93 29.84 -3.51
N LYS A 239 9.30 29.05 -4.54
CA LYS A 239 9.33 29.55 -5.94
C LYS A 239 7.94 29.97 -6.43
N ALA A 240 6.88 29.54 -5.77
CA ALA A 240 5.50 29.92 -6.07
C ALA A 240 5.20 31.38 -5.66
N ASN A 241 5.97 31.98 -4.74
CA ASN A 241 5.74 33.35 -4.25
C ASN A 241 5.63 34.36 -5.38
N LYS A 242 6.49 34.27 -6.40
CA LYS A 242 6.45 35.17 -7.58
C LYS A 242 5.10 35.25 -8.30
N TYR A 243 4.24 34.26 -8.12
CA TYR A 243 2.88 34.24 -8.70
C TYR A 243 1.84 34.84 -7.75
N LEU A 244 2.20 35.03 -6.48
CA LEU A 244 1.31 35.54 -5.43
C LEU A 244 1.53 37.01 -5.11
N GLU A 245 2.74 37.54 -5.31
CA GLU A 245 3.14 38.91 -4.92
C GLU A 245 2.23 40.02 -5.45
N ASN A 246 1.70 39.85 -6.68
CA ASN A 246 0.85 40.89 -7.31
C ASN A 246 -0.54 40.30 -7.70
N ALA A 247 -0.91 39.16 -7.18
CA ALA A 247 -2.14 38.48 -7.56
C ALA A 247 -3.20 38.60 -6.46
N LYS A 248 -4.46 38.80 -6.87
CA LYS A 248 -5.57 38.72 -5.93
C LYS A 248 -5.95 37.25 -5.72
N ILE A 249 -5.72 36.74 -4.51
CA ILE A 249 -6.15 35.39 -4.14
C ILE A 249 -7.66 35.39 -3.97
N MET A 250 -8.37 34.59 -4.79
CA MET A 250 -9.82 34.47 -4.77
C MET A 250 -10.26 33.33 -3.81
N LYS A 251 -9.47 32.26 -3.74
CA LYS A 251 -9.75 31.09 -2.90
C LYS A 251 -8.48 30.30 -2.64
N THR A 252 -8.32 29.81 -1.42
CA THR A 252 -7.31 28.80 -1.06
C THR A 252 -7.96 27.46 -0.84
N ILE A 253 -7.43 26.41 -1.45
CA ILE A 253 -7.81 25.02 -1.22
C ILE A 253 -6.66 24.35 -0.50
N PHE A 254 -6.86 24.04 0.77
CA PHE A 254 -5.85 23.44 1.62
C PHE A 254 -6.25 22.03 2.03
N ILE A 255 -5.41 21.06 1.69
CA ILE A 255 -5.51 19.67 2.15
C ILE A 255 -4.28 19.40 3.00
N LYS A 256 -4.50 19.26 4.30
CA LYS A 256 -3.44 19.11 5.30
C LYS A 256 -2.46 18.00 4.92
N ASN A 257 -1.17 18.28 5.06
CA ASN A 257 -0.07 17.36 4.75
C ASN A 257 0.03 16.90 3.29
N LYS A 258 -0.68 17.52 2.36
CA LYS A 258 -0.73 17.07 0.97
C LYS A 258 -0.52 18.19 -0.04
N ILE A 259 -1.41 19.16 -0.04
CA ILE A 259 -1.44 20.18 -1.08
C ILE A 259 -2.04 21.49 -0.59
N ILE A 260 -1.51 22.59 -1.10
CA ILE A 260 -2.15 23.91 -1.04
C ILE A 260 -2.25 24.46 -2.47
N ASN A 261 -3.45 24.91 -2.85
CA ASN A 261 -3.71 25.45 -4.16
C ASN A 261 -4.39 26.82 -4.06
N TYR A 262 -3.74 27.83 -4.59
CA TYR A 262 -4.27 29.19 -4.66
C TYR A 262 -4.97 29.40 -6.00
N ILE A 263 -6.22 29.81 -5.94
CA ILE A 263 -6.97 30.28 -7.11
C ILE A 263 -6.82 31.78 -7.14
N ILE A 264 -6.06 32.26 -8.11
CA ILE A 264 -5.77 33.68 -8.29
C ILE A 264 -6.46 34.24 -9.54
N LYS A 265 -6.78 35.53 -9.49
CA LYS A 265 -7.19 36.31 -10.65
C LYS A 265 -6.03 37.25 -11.00
N ASN A 266 -5.59 37.16 -12.25
CA ASN A 266 -4.65 38.12 -12.83
C ASN A 266 -5.33 39.44 -13.10
#